data_594d0302d45734444ac640228c9d5ac8
#
_entry.id   594d0302d45734444ac640228c9d5ac8
#
_cell.length_a   1.000
_cell.length_b   1.000
_cell.length_c   1.000
_cell.angle_alpha   90.00
_cell.angle_beta   90.00
_cell.angle_gamma   90.00
#
_symmetry.space_group_name_H-M   'P 1'
#
loop_
_entity.id
_entity.type
_entity.pdbx_description
1 polymer ?
#
loop_
_entity_poly.entity_id
_entity_poly.type
_entity_poly.pdbx_seq_one_letter_code
_entity_poly.pdbx_strand_id
1 'polypeptide(L)' 'MNFDIDGKRKEVIKLLKNKGVSDNAVMGVCLMLQTYEKLIAMASFLYNHEELTQSQILSFALLIKDRPE' A
#
# COMPACT_ATOMS: atom_id res chain seq x y z
N MET A 1 -1.59 -6.24 22.42
CA MET A 1 -0.76 -6.55 21.23
C MET A 1 -0.42 -5.27 20.51
N ASN A 2 0.84 -5.08 20.19
CA ASN A 2 1.28 -3.90 19.46
C ASN A 2 1.39 -4.22 17.99
N PHE A 3 0.65 -3.47 17.17
CA PHE A 3 0.78 -3.58 15.72
C PHE A 3 1.96 -2.73 15.27
N ASP A 4 2.84 -3.32 14.50
CA ASP A 4 4.01 -2.62 13.98
C ASP A 4 3.62 -1.89 12.69
N ILE A 5 2.97 -0.74 12.87
CA ILE A 5 2.51 0.08 11.75
C ILE A 5 3.70 0.55 10.92
N ASP A 6 4.77 0.99 11.57
CA ASP A 6 5.94 1.48 10.86
C ASP A 6 6.63 0.38 10.05
N GLY A 7 6.75 -0.82 10.63
CA GLY A 7 7.32 -1.94 9.91
C GLY A 7 6.47 -2.34 8.71
N LYS A 8 5.15 -2.36 8.88
CA LYS A 8 4.24 -2.69 7.78
C LYS A 8 4.28 -1.63 6.69
N ARG A 9 4.37 -0.35 7.09
CA ARG A 9 4.49 0.74 6.13
C ARG A 9 5.77 0.60 5.31
N LYS A 10 6.88 0.27 5.95
CA LYS A 10 8.15 0.05 5.25
C LYS A 10 8.06 -1.11 4.28
N GLU A 11 7.37 -2.17 4.67
CA GLU A 11 7.15 -3.32 3.80
C GLU A 11 6.36 -2.92 2.56
N VAL A 12 5.28 -2.16 2.74
CA VAL A 12 4.48 -1.67 1.61
C VAL A 12 5.31 -0.79 0.70
N ILE A 13 6.10 0.12 1.27
CA ILE A 13 6.98 0.99 0.48
C ILE A 13 7.93 0.15 -0.38
N LYS A 14 8.55 -0.86 0.21
CA LYS A 14 9.47 -1.73 -0.50
C LYS A 14 8.78 -2.47 -1.64
N LEU A 15 7.57 -2.99 -1.39
CA LEU A 15 6.80 -3.69 -2.40
C LEU A 15 6.43 -2.75 -3.56
N LEU A 16 6.02 -1.52 -3.24
CA LEU A 16 5.67 -0.54 -4.25
C LEU A 16 6.89 -0.19 -5.12
N LYS A 17 8.03 0.05 -4.50
CA LYS A 17 9.26 0.36 -5.25
C LYS A 17 9.69 -0.80 -6.13
N ASN A 18 9.53 -2.03 -5.65
CA ASN A 18 9.86 -3.21 -6.45
C ASN A 18 8.98 -3.34 -7.68
N LYS A 19 7.81 -2.76 -7.67
CA LYS A 19 6.90 -2.76 -8.83
C LYS A 19 7.08 -1.54 -9.73
N GLY A 20 8.09 -0.71 -9.43
CA GLY A 20 8.40 0.45 -10.27
C GLY A 20 7.53 1.67 -10.01
N VAL A 21 6.88 1.74 -8.86
CA VAL A 21 6.05 2.90 -8.52
C VAL A 21 6.97 4.07 -8.18
N SER A 22 6.62 5.26 -8.69
CA SER A 22 7.42 6.47 -8.45
C SER A 22 7.39 6.87 -6.98
N ASP A 23 8.41 7.59 -6.53
CA ASP A 23 8.51 8.03 -5.14
C ASP A 23 7.32 8.89 -4.73
N ASN A 24 6.85 9.75 -5.62
CA ASN A 24 5.67 10.59 -5.32
C ASN A 24 4.43 9.73 -5.11
N ALA A 25 4.24 8.70 -5.94
CA ALA A 25 3.10 7.80 -5.80
C ALA A 25 3.22 6.96 -4.54
N VAL A 26 4.43 6.51 -4.19
CA VAL A 26 4.66 5.77 -2.95
C VAL A 26 4.25 6.64 -1.75
N MET A 27 4.68 7.90 -1.74
CA MET A 27 4.32 8.81 -0.67
C MET A 27 2.81 9.02 -0.58
N GLY A 28 2.16 9.19 -1.74
CA GLY A 28 0.71 9.34 -1.79
C GLY A 28 -0.02 8.14 -1.23
N VAL A 29 0.41 6.93 -1.56
CA VAL A 29 -0.17 5.71 -1.02
C VAL A 29 -0.01 5.67 0.50
N CYS A 30 1.18 6.01 1.01
CA CYS A 30 1.42 6.02 2.45
C CYS A 30 0.51 7.01 3.18
N LEU A 31 0.24 8.17 2.56
CA LEU A 31 -0.67 9.14 3.14
C LEU A 31 -2.12 8.67 3.14
N MET A 32 -2.50 7.86 2.15
CA MET A 32 -3.84 7.30 2.08
C MET A 32 -4.06 6.18 3.08
N LEU A 33 -3.04 5.36 3.34
CA LEU A 33 -3.17 4.13 4.12
C LEU A 33 -2.53 4.31 5.50
N GLN A 34 -3.26 4.92 6.41
CA GLN A 34 -2.73 5.29 7.72
C GLN A 34 -3.06 4.33 8.84
N THR A 35 -3.80 3.25 8.57
CA THR A 35 -4.09 2.25 9.57
C THR A 35 -3.37 0.95 9.23
N TYR A 36 -3.13 0.15 10.26
CA TYR A 36 -2.47 -1.14 10.08
C TYR A 36 -3.27 -2.05 9.14
N GLU A 37 -4.58 -2.06 9.29
CA GLU A 37 -5.46 -2.91 8.47
C GLU A 37 -5.40 -2.52 7.00
N LYS A 38 -5.36 -1.22 6.70
CA LYS A 38 -5.26 -0.76 5.33
C LYS A 38 -3.91 -1.10 4.72
N LEU A 39 -2.85 -1.00 5.51
CA LEU A 39 -1.51 -1.40 5.05
C LEU A 39 -1.45 -2.89 4.76
N ILE A 40 -2.07 -3.73 5.62
CA ILE A 40 -2.14 -5.17 5.38
C ILE A 40 -2.88 -5.46 4.07
N ALA A 41 -4.00 -4.80 3.84
CA ALA A 41 -4.77 -5.00 2.62
C ALA A 41 -3.94 -4.68 1.37
N MET A 42 -3.19 -3.57 1.41
CA MET A 42 -2.32 -3.20 0.29
C MET A 42 -1.19 -4.20 0.10
N ALA A 43 -0.54 -4.62 1.19
CA ALA A 43 0.55 -5.59 1.10
C ALA A 43 0.05 -6.90 0.49
N SER A 44 -1.11 -7.39 0.94
CA SER A 44 -1.70 -8.61 0.41
C SER A 44 -1.98 -8.48 -1.09
N PHE A 45 -2.53 -7.35 -1.51
CA PHE A 45 -2.80 -7.08 -2.92
C PHE A 45 -1.51 -7.12 -3.74
N LEU A 46 -0.45 -6.49 -3.24
CA LEU A 46 0.83 -6.43 -3.94
C LEU A 46 1.51 -7.81 -4.04
N TYR A 47 1.38 -8.63 -2.98
CA TYR A 47 1.93 -9.99 -3.00
C TYR A 47 1.20 -10.90 -3.96
N ASN A 48 -0.11 -10.71 -4.12
CA ASN A 48 -0.95 -11.59 -4.94
C ASN A 48 -0.98 -11.22 -6.42
N HIS A 49 -0.40 -10.09 -6.79
CA HIS A 49 -0.39 -9.61 -8.17
C HIS A 49 1.03 -9.25 -8.58
N GLU A 50 1.63 -10.06 -9.45
CA GLU A 50 3.00 -9.84 -9.88
C GLU A 50 3.15 -8.64 -10.79
N GLU A 51 2.20 -8.46 -11.70
CA GLU A 51 2.25 -7.38 -12.68
C GLU A 51 1.12 -6.39 -12.43
N LEU A 52 1.49 -5.18 -12.03
CA LEU A 52 0.55 -4.10 -11.79
C LEU A 52 1.10 -2.81 -12.35
N THR A 53 0.23 -2.03 -12.98
CA THR A 53 0.60 -0.66 -13.36
C THR A 53 0.44 0.25 -12.15
N GLN A 54 1.14 1.38 -12.17
CA GLN A 54 0.99 2.38 -11.12
C GLN A 54 -0.47 2.82 -10.97
N SER A 55 -1.17 2.96 -12.11
CA SER A 55 -2.57 3.35 -12.11
C SER A 55 -3.45 2.35 -11.36
N GLN A 56 -3.21 1.05 -11.57
CA GLN A 56 -3.96 0.00 -10.87
C GLN A 56 -3.70 0.04 -9.37
N ILE A 57 -2.45 0.25 -8.99
CA ILE A 57 -2.06 0.33 -7.58
C ILE A 57 -2.73 1.51 -6.90
N LEU A 58 -2.72 2.68 -7.55
CA LEU A 58 -3.35 3.89 -7.00
C LEU A 58 -4.86 3.73 -6.90
N SER A 59 -5.49 3.09 -7.89
CA SER A 59 -6.92 2.83 -7.85
C SER A 59 -7.29 1.94 -6.66
N PHE A 60 -6.49 0.90 -6.42
CA PHE A 60 -6.73 0.01 -5.28
C PHE A 60 -6.52 0.75 -3.95
N ALA A 61 -5.50 1.61 -3.88
CA ALA A 61 -5.25 2.42 -2.69
C ALA A 61 -6.44 3.30 -2.36
N LEU A 62 -7.06 3.91 -3.37
CA LEU A 62 -8.25 4.71 -3.17
C LEU A 62 -9.42 3.88 -2.64
N LEU A 63 -9.60 2.67 -3.17
CA LEU A 63 -10.65 1.78 -2.67
C LEU A 63 -10.44 1.42 -1.20
N ILE A 64 -9.20 1.13 -0.82
CA ILE A 64 -8.87 0.81 0.57
C ILE A 64 -9.07 2.04 1.46
N LYS A 65 -8.63 3.21 1.00
CA LYS A 65 -8.73 4.44 1.78
C LYS A 65 -10.18 4.73 2.17
N ASP A 66 -11.11 4.52 1.25
CA ASP A 66 -12.51 4.83 1.47
C ASP A 66 -13.26 3.70 2.18
N ARG A 67 -12.61 2.58 2.44
CA ARG A 67 -13.25 1.45 3.10
C ARG A 67 -13.48 1.76 4.58
N PRO A 68 -14.70 1.56 5.10
CA PRO A 68 -14.92 1.71 6.54
C PRO A 68 -14.18 0.61 7.31
N GLU A 69 -13.74 0.98 8.50
CA GLU A 69 -13.05 0.03 9.39
C GLU A 69 -14.00 -0.65 10.35
#